data_95f826ab229c40a792aac23c6c312e8d
#
_entry.id   95f826ab229c40a792aac23c6c312e8d
#
_cell.length_a   1.000
_cell.length_b   1.000
_cell.length_c   1.000
_cell.angle_alpha   90.00
_cell.angle_beta   90.00
_cell.angle_gamma   90.00
#
_symmetry.space_group_name_H-M   'P 1'
#
loop_
_entity.id
_entity.type
_entity.pdbx_description
1 polymer ?
#
loop_
_entity_poly.entity_id
_entity_poly.type
_entity_poly.pdbx_seq_one_letter_code
_entity_poly.pdbx_strand_id
1 'polypeptide(L)'
;MKISLRSIFGLAGAAVTLIAAVPAPVPAPVTIGVPVDVPTRLTVEQLRIELGRPGDRYIDVAGVHVRYRDEGRGPVLLLLHGSRSTLDAWDGVAAELKAHYRVVRFDQPPTGLSGPVSDAVVALISAPEAFTAAFLDALKIPKVTLVGVSSGGTLAYYFAATYPERVAALVLSNTPSDSVTNLKLPSTPALDASLAAAKATGIEGRDFWQAYLAFLYGDQSRLSAATVDYYYRSNLRVAEPNKFKLHALTADGQTTMARLHSVKAPVLILWGMHDPVMTPTEGRALVAHLDSASAISFVGMPDVGHYPPMEVPHRFALMVDAYLQAIRP
;
A
#
# COMPACT_ATOMS: atom_id res chain seq x y z
N MET A 1 47.01 14.60 19.03
CA MET A 1 48.42 14.26 19.35
C MET A 1 48.75 13.02 18.49
N LYS A 2 49.58 13.23 17.47
CA LYS A 2 50.06 12.20 16.53
C LYS A 2 51.20 11.44 17.21
N ILE A 3 51.17 10.10 17.12
CA ILE A 3 52.40 9.33 17.25
C ILE A 3 52.42 8.25 16.17
N SER A 4 53.43 8.40 15.32
CA SER A 4 53.91 7.47 14.30
C SER A 4 55.02 6.63 14.95
N LEU A 5 55.10 5.33 14.63
CA LEU A 5 56.33 4.58 14.79
C LEU A 5 56.58 3.66 13.59
N ARG A 6 57.66 4.00 12.92
CA ARG A 6 58.37 3.21 11.90
C ARG A 6 59.47 2.39 12.57
N SER A 7 59.93 1.38 11.82
CA SER A 7 61.29 0.82 11.76
C SER A 7 61.42 -0.51 12.51
N ILE A 8 62.11 -1.49 12.11
CA ILE A 8 63.13 -1.91 11.11
C ILE A 8 63.45 -3.34 11.47
N PHE A 9 63.70 -4.27 10.60
CA PHE A 9 64.88 -5.11 10.51
C PHE A 9 64.68 -6.20 9.44
N GLY A 10 65.58 -6.21 8.51
CA GLY A 10 65.75 -7.24 7.51
C GLY A 10 66.66 -8.35 8.00
N LEU A 11 66.55 -9.48 7.41
CA LEU A 11 67.62 -10.49 7.33
C LEU A 11 67.41 -11.33 6.05
N ALA A 12 68.50 -11.43 5.29
CA ALA A 12 68.59 -12.16 4.06
C ALA A 12 68.64 -13.69 4.33
N GLY A 13 68.09 -14.45 3.42
CA GLY A 13 68.19 -15.92 3.47
C GLY A 13 67.63 -16.62 2.23
N ALA A 14 68.53 -17.03 1.35
CA ALA A 14 68.50 -18.13 0.40
C ALA A 14 67.20 -18.39 -0.42
N ALA A 15 67.28 -18.11 -1.72
CA ALA A 15 66.36 -18.52 -2.76
C ALA A 15 66.34 -20.05 -2.92
N VAL A 16 65.26 -20.69 -2.56
CA VAL A 16 64.91 -22.05 -3.00
C VAL A 16 63.87 -21.89 -4.12
N THR A 17 64.25 -22.16 -5.36
CA THR A 17 63.37 -22.12 -6.53
C THR A 17 62.50 -23.38 -6.46
N LEU A 18 61.28 -23.25 -5.89
CA LEU A 18 60.24 -24.26 -6.06
C LEU A 18 59.55 -23.96 -7.40
N ILE A 19 59.72 -24.86 -8.38
CA ILE A 19 58.89 -24.87 -9.61
C ILE A 19 57.51 -25.33 -9.19
N ALA A 20 56.60 -24.42 -8.95
CA ALA A 20 55.20 -24.72 -8.75
C ALA A 20 54.58 -25.15 -10.09
N ALA A 21 54.10 -26.37 -10.15
CA ALA A 21 53.27 -26.82 -11.25
C ALA A 21 52.00 -25.95 -11.35
N VAL A 22 51.81 -25.31 -12.49
CA VAL A 22 50.58 -24.51 -12.77
C VAL A 22 49.43 -25.53 -12.84
N PRO A 23 48.39 -25.43 -11.96
CA PRO A 23 47.22 -26.29 -12.11
C PRO A 23 46.49 -25.92 -13.41
N ALA A 24 46.03 -26.91 -14.13
CA ALA A 24 45.22 -26.73 -15.34
C ALA A 24 43.99 -25.86 -14.99
N PRO A 25 43.57 -24.94 -15.89
CA PRO A 25 42.41 -24.12 -15.66
C PRO A 25 41.17 -25.01 -15.43
N VAL A 26 40.55 -24.83 -14.26
CA VAL A 26 39.24 -25.43 -13.97
C VAL A 26 38.28 -24.86 -14.99
N PRO A 27 37.55 -25.69 -15.76
CA PRO A 27 36.54 -25.15 -16.68
C PRO A 27 35.51 -24.35 -15.89
N ALA A 28 35.24 -23.14 -16.35
CA ALA A 28 34.20 -22.30 -15.75
C ALA A 28 32.87 -23.09 -15.71
N PRO A 29 32.11 -23.03 -14.64
CA PRO A 29 30.82 -23.67 -14.59
C PRO A 29 29.96 -23.15 -15.76
N VAL A 30 29.54 -24.05 -16.62
CA VAL A 30 28.56 -23.77 -17.66
C VAL A 30 27.25 -23.51 -16.93
N THR A 31 26.96 -22.25 -16.70
CA THR A 31 25.63 -21.83 -16.23
C THR A 31 24.68 -22.08 -17.41
N ILE A 32 24.04 -23.23 -17.43
CA ILE A 32 22.88 -23.46 -18.30
C ILE A 32 21.83 -22.54 -17.69
N GLY A 33 21.76 -21.30 -18.19
CA GLY A 33 20.70 -20.39 -17.87
C GLY A 33 19.40 -21.00 -18.38
N VAL A 34 18.61 -21.59 -17.49
CA VAL A 34 17.20 -21.84 -17.78
C VAL A 34 16.63 -20.47 -18.14
N PRO A 35 16.02 -20.27 -19.32
CA PRO A 35 15.40 -19.00 -19.64
C PRO A 35 14.40 -18.71 -18.52
N VAL A 36 14.70 -17.69 -17.71
CA VAL A 36 13.70 -17.16 -16.77
C VAL A 36 12.65 -16.53 -17.68
N ASP A 37 11.49 -17.15 -17.75
CA ASP A 37 10.34 -16.61 -18.48
C ASP A 37 9.94 -15.32 -17.74
N VAL A 38 10.46 -14.19 -18.23
CA VAL A 38 10.20 -12.87 -17.67
C VAL A 38 8.80 -12.49 -18.12
N PRO A 39 7.84 -12.39 -17.22
CA PRO A 39 6.47 -12.08 -17.57
C PRO A 39 6.39 -10.71 -18.26
N THR A 40 5.56 -10.62 -19.29
CA THR A 40 5.33 -9.37 -20.02
C THR A 40 4.48 -8.44 -19.18
N ARG A 41 4.86 -7.16 -19.12
CA ARG A 41 4.00 -6.12 -18.52
C ARG A 41 2.79 -5.87 -19.40
N LEU A 42 1.67 -5.58 -18.77
CA LEU A 42 0.37 -5.40 -19.39
C LEU A 42 -0.05 -3.93 -19.36
N THR A 43 -0.67 -3.47 -20.45
CA THR A 43 -1.35 -2.16 -20.46
C THR A 43 -2.59 -2.23 -19.57
N VAL A 44 -3.12 -1.06 -19.18
CA VAL A 44 -4.35 -1.03 -18.39
C VAL A 44 -5.54 -1.64 -19.15
N GLU A 45 -5.57 -1.51 -20.46
CA GLU A 45 -6.60 -2.11 -21.33
C GLU A 45 -6.54 -3.64 -21.30
N GLN A 46 -5.33 -4.21 -21.39
CA GLN A 46 -5.14 -5.65 -21.28
C GLN A 46 -5.54 -6.16 -19.88
N LEU A 47 -5.17 -5.42 -18.83
CA LEU A 47 -5.58 -5.75 -17.46
C LEU A 47 -7.10 -5.69 -17.27
N ARG A 48 -7.81 -4.75 -17.91
CA ARG A 48 -9.28 -4.69 -17.88
C ARG A 48 -9.91 -5.92 -18.51
N ILE A 49 -9.34 -6.42 -19.59
CA ILE A 49 -9.82 -7.65 -20.25
C ILE A 49 -9.58 -8.87 -19.34
N GLU A 50 -8.40 -8.94 -18.69
CA GLU A 50 -8.02 -10.11 -17.89
C GLU A 50 -8.65 -10.14 -16.50
N LEU A 51 -8.73 -8.99 -15.84
CA LEU A 51 -9.07 -8.87 -14.42
C LEU A 51 -10.40 -8.16 -14.16
N GLY A 52 -11.03 -7.58 -15.21
CA GLY A 52 -12.34 -6.96 -15.08
C GLY A 52 -13.40 -7.96 -14.62
N ARG A 53 -14.29 -7.51 -13.75
CA ARG A 53 -15.31 -8.36 -13.12
C ARG A 53 -16.71 -7.81 -13.32
N PRO A 54 -17.74 -8.65 -13.30
CA PRO A 54 -19.13 -8.17 -13.22
C PRO A 54 -19.31 -7.20 -12.05
N GLY A 55 -19.96 -6.06 -12.30
CA GLY A 55 -20.14 -5.00 -11.30
C GLY A 55 -19.09 -3.89 -11.35
N ASP A 56 -17.99 -4.06 -12.09
CA ASP A 56 -17.06 -2.96 -12.38
C ASP A 56 -17.76 -1.88 -13.20
N ARG A 57 -17.61 -0.64 -12.77
CA ARG A 57 -18.07 0.56 -13.46
C ARG A 57 -16.87 1.44 -13.75
N TYR A 58 -17.05 2.32 -14.73
CA TYR A 58 -16.02 3.29 -15.10
C TYR A 58 -16.65 4.67 -15.20
N ILE A 59 -15.89 5.69 -14.77
CA ILE A 59 -16.26 7.09 -14.85
C ILE A 59 -15.04 7.95 -15.16
N ASP A 60 -15.22 8.97 -16.00
CA ASP A 60 -14.13 9.90 -16.28
C ASP A 60 -14.08 10.99 -15.22
N VAL A 61 -12.94 11.11 -14.57
CA VAL A 61 -12.68 12.10 -13.51
C VAL A 61 -11.40 12.85 -13.87
N ALA A 62 -11.52 14.14 -14.09
CA ALA A 62 -10.42 15.01 -14.49
C ALA A 62 -9.55 14.44 -15.63
N GLY A 63 -10.17 13.73 -16.59
CA GLY A 63 -9.47 13.11 -17.73
C GLY A 63 -8.86 11.74 -17.46
N VAL A 64 -9.13 11.14 -16.30
CA VAL A 64 -8.74 9.76 -15.97
C VAL A 64 -9.96 8.85 -16.02
N HIS A 65 -9.87 7.74 -16.74
CA HIS A 65 -10.88 6.69 -16.74
C HIS A 65 -10.75 5.82 -15.48
N VAL A 66 -11.62 6.06 -14.48
CA VAL A 66 -11.54 5.50 -13.14
C VAL A 66 -12.44 4.29 -13.02
N ARG A 67 -11.85 3.12 -12.64
CA ARG A 67 -12.63 1.94 -12.24
C ARG A 67 -13.17 2.14 -10.83
N TYR A 68 -14.46 1.86 -10.64
CA TYR A 68 -15.09 1.89 -9.33
C TYR A 68 -16.19 0.83 -9.19
N ARG A 69 -16.61 0.59 -7.96
CA ARG A 69 -17.82 -0.15 -7.59
C ARG A 69 -18.69 0.70 -6.67
N ASP A 70 -19.99 0.54 -6.81
CA ASP A 70 -21.00 1.28 -6.07
C ASP A 70 -22.17 0.32 -5.76
N GLU A 71 -22.20 -0.15 -4.53
CA GLU A 71 -23.03 -1.26 -4.07
C GLU A 71 -23.82 -0.87 -2.82
N GLY A 72 -25.03 -1.45 -2.67
CA GLY A 72 -25.87 -1.16 -1.52
C GLY A 72 -26.57 0.19 -1.56
N ARG A 73 -27.20 0.58 -0.45
CA ARG A 73 -27.94 1.83 -0.27
C ARG A 73 -27.80 2.32 1.16
N GLY A 74 -28.00 3.62 1.39
CA GLY A 74 -27.93 4.23 2.72
C GLY A 74 -26.80 5.24 2.84
N PRO A 75 -26.29 5.51 4.06
CA PRO A 75 -25.15 6.37 4.27
C PRO A 75 -23.95 5.90 3.46
N VAL A 76 -23.19 6.83 2.88
CA VAL A 76 -22.11 6.49 1.95
C VAL A 76 -20.82 6.19 2.68
N LEU A 77 -20.22 5.04 2.37
CA LEU A 77 -18.84 4.69 2.74
C LEU A 77 -17.96 4.75 1.48
N LEU A 78 -16.83 5.45 1.56
CA LEU A 78 -15.78 5.40 0.54
C LEU A 78 -14.61 4.60 1.09
N LEU A 79 -14.32 3.44 0.46
CA LEU A 79 -13.24 2.54 0.86
C LEU A 79 -11.99 2.83 0.02
N LEU A 80 -10.89 3.18 0.68
CA LEU A 80 -9.62 3.61 0.09
C LEU A 80 -8.52 2.56 0.36
N HIS A 81 -8.07 1.90 -0.70
CA HIS A 81 -7.02 0.87 -0.62
C HIS A 81 -5.64 1.48 -0.38
N GLY A 82 -4.70 0.67 0.13
CA GLY A 82 -3.32 1.06 0.33
C GLY A 82 -2.45 0.92 -0.93
N SER A 83 -1.15 1.16 -0.74
CA SER A 83 -0.14 1.02 -1.80
C SER A 83 -0.13 -0.38 -2.41
N ARG A 84 0.15 -0.48 -3.71
CA ARG A 84 0.25 -1.74 -4.48
C ARG A 84 -1.03 -2.58 -4.49
N SER A 85 -2.16 -2.01 -4.08
CA SER A 85 -3.45 -2.66 -3.96
C SER A 85 -4.47 -2.09 -4.93
N THR A 86 -5.70 -2.59 -4.88
CA THR A 86 -6.83 -2.18 -5.71
C THR A 86 -8.12 -2.16 -4.89
N LEU A 87 -9.21 -1.71 -5.48
CA LEU A 87 -10.54 -1.74 -4.86
C LEU A 87 -10.98 -3.16 -4.45
N ASP A 88 -10.41 -4.21 -5.08
CA ASP A 88 -10.76 -5.61 -4.79
C ASP A 88 -10.31 -6.07 -3.39
N ALA A 89 -9.34 -5.38 -2.78
CA ALA A 89 -8.93 -5.62 -1.39
C ALA A 89 -10.07 -5.45 -0.38
N TRP A 90 -11.13 -4.77 -0.79
CA TRP A 90 -12.30 -4.49 0.01
C TRP A 90 -13.49 -5.40 -0.26
N ASP A 91 -13.36 -6.43 -1.13
CA ASP A 91 -14.48 -7.30 -1.54
C ASP A 91 -15.23 -7.91 -0.36
N GLY A 92 -14.49 -8.48 0.59
CA GLY A 92 -15.08 -9.10 1.78
C GLY A 92 -15.79 -8.10 2.69
N VAL A 93 -15.18 -6.95 2.94
CA VAL A 93 -15.78 -5.88 3.76
C VAL A 93 -17.00 -5.27 3.08
N ALA A 94 -16.94 -5.04 1.76
CA ALA A 94 -18.06 -4.49 1.01
C ALA A 94 -19.25 -5.45 0.95
N ALA A 95 -19.01 -6.76 0.87
CA ALA A 95 -20.05 -7.76 0.88
C ALA A 95 -20.90 -7.73 2.16
N GLU A 96 -20.29 -7.44 3.30
CA GLU A 96 -20.96 -7.30 4.59
C GLU A 96 -21.66 -5.93 4.71
N LEU A 97 -20.94 -4.84 4.45
CA LEU A 97 -21.43 -3.49 4.74
C LEU A 97 -22.52 -3.00 3.77
N LYS A 98 -22.60 -3.53 2.55
CA LYS A 98 -23.62 -3.12 1.56
C LYS A 98 -25.05 -3.39 1.96
N ALA A 99 -25.28 -4.20 2.99
CA ALA A 99 -26.61 -4.41 3.55
C ALA A 99 -27.18 -3.15 4.20
N HIS A 100 -26.32 -2.30 4.80
CA HIS A 100 -26.72 -1.14 5.59
C HIS A 100 -26.20 0.20 5.02
N TYR A 101 -25.25 0.16 4.06
CA TYR A 101 -24.55 1.32 3.52
C TYR A 101 -24.51 1.29 2.00
N ARG A 102 -24.41 2.46 1.39
CA ARG A 102 -23.92 2.59 0.01
C ARG A 102 -22.40 2.54 0.05
N VAL A 103 -21.81 1.44 -0.39
CA VAL A 103 -20.37 1.20 -0.38
C VAL A 103 -19.79 1.56 -1.74
N VAL A 104 -18.96 2.59 -1.77
CA VAL A 104 -18.24 3.06 -2.94
C VAL A 104 -16.76 2.79 -2.74
N ARG A 105 -16.09 2.32 -3.78
CA ARG A 105 -14.64 2.07 -3.79
C ARG A 105 -14.11 2.22 -5.20
N PHE A 106 -12.90 2.70 -5.34
CA PHE A 106 -12.28 2.92 -6.65
C PHE A 106 -10.80 2.55 -6.63
N ASP A 107 -10.26 2.17 -7.79
CA ASP A 107 -8.82 2.02 -7.98
C ASP A 107 -8.20 3.41 -8.03
N GLN A 108 -7.38 3.74 -7.04
CA GLN A 108 -6.68 5.03 -6.98
C GLN A 108 -5.65 5.12 -8.12
N PRO A 109 -5.84 6.04 -9.10
CA PRO A 109 -4.90 6.12 -10.22
C PRO A 109 -3.45 6.38 -9.76
N PRO A 110 -2.47 5.78 -10.45
CA PRO A 110 -2.53 4.91 -11.62
C PRO A 110 -2.50 3.41 -11.27
N THR A 111 -3.24 2.96 -10.26
CA THR A 111 -3.24 1.55 -9.83
C THR A 111 -4.43 0.78 -10.41
N GLY A 112 -4.38 -0.54 -10.30
CA GLY A 112 -5.43 -1.45 -10.72
C GLY A 112 -5.84 -1.23 -12.18
N LEU A 113 -7.14 -1.05 -12.41
CA LEU A 113 -7.70 -0.89 -13.75
C LEU A 113 -8.10 0.57 -14.07
N SER A 114 -7.74 1.54 -13.21
CA SER A 114 -7.91 2.98 -13.46
C SER A 114 -6.75 3.56 -14.26
N GLY A 115 -7.03 4.56 -15.11
CA GLY A 115 -6.01 5.25 -15.92
C GLY A 115 -6.21 5.00 -17.42
N PRO A 116 -5.24 5.35 -18.27
CA PRO A 116 -3.95 5.92 -17.89
C PRO A 116 -4.05 7.35 -17.36
N VAL A 117 -2.98 7.85 -16.71
CA VAL A 117 -2.84 9.23 -16.22
C VAL A 117 -1.81 9.95 -17.10
N SER A 118 -2.25 10.95 -17.86
CA SER A 118 -1.37 11.74 -18.72
C SER A 118 -0.70 12.89 -17.95
N ASP A 119 0.41 13.42 -18.49
CA ASP A 119 1.09 14.58 -17.91
C ASP A 119 0.19 15.82 -17.84
N ALA A 120 -0.74 15.98 -18.82
CA ALA A 120 -1.72 17.06 -18.82
C ALA A 120 -2.67 16.93 -17.62
N VAL A 121 -3.09 15.73 -17.27
CA VAL A 121 -3.93 15.47 -16.10
C VAL A 121 -3.16 15.76 -14.80
N VAL A 122 -1.90 15.32 -14.69
CA VAL A 122 -1.05 15.59 -13.52
C VAL A 122 -0.94 17.10 -13.27
N ALA A 123 -0.82 17.89 -14.32
CA ALA A 123 -0.74 19.35 -14.22
C ALA A 123 -2.04 19.99 -13.70
N LEU A 124 -3.20 19.35 -13.88
CA LEU A 124 -4.50 19.83 -13.41
C LEU A 124 -4.82 19.39 -11.97
N ILE A 125 -4.22 18.31 -11.49
CA ILE A 125 -4.47 17.76 -10.16
C ILE A 125 -3.41 18.27 -9.20
N SER A 126 -3.76 19.26 -8.38
CA SER A 126 -2.84 19.85 -7.40
C SER A 126 -2.60 18.98 -6.17
N ALA A 127 -3.54 18.10 -5.84
CA ALA A 127 -3.48 17.24 -4.67
C ALA A 127 -4.37 15.98 -4.82
N PRO A 128 -3.98 14.84 -4.24
CA PRO A 128 -4.74 13.59 -4.33
C PRO A 128 -6.13 13.66 -3.68
N GLU A 129 -6.29 14.44 -2.61
CA GLU A 129 -7.59 14.69 -2.00
C GLU A 129 -8.53 15.47 -2.92
N ALA A 130 -8.00 16.36 -3.78
CA ALA A 130 -8.79 17.07 -4.79
C ALA A 130 -9.32 16.12 -5.87
N PHE A 131 -8.52 15.13 -6.29
CA PHE A 131 -8.99 14.08 -7.20
C PHE A 131 -10.13 13.28 -6.56
N THR A 132 -9.99 12.91 -5.29
CA THR A 132 -11.05 12.21 -4.55
C THR A 132 -12.32 13.04 -4.44
N ALA A 133 -12.20 14.36 -4.23
CA ALA A 133 -13.35 15.27 -4.24
C ALA A 133 -14.05 15.27 -5.62
N ALA A 134 -13.29 15.41 -6.71
CA ALA A 134 -13.82 15.36 -8.07
C ALA A 134 -14.50 14.02 -8.39
N PHE A 135 -13.95 12.89 -7.90
CA PHE A 135 -14.58 11.58 -8.02
C PHE A 135 -15.95 11.53 -7.30
N LEU A 136 -16.00 12.02 -6.07
CA LEU A 136 -17.26 12.08 -5.31
C LEU A 136 -18.28 13.03 -5.96
N ASP A 137 -17.84 14.15 -6.55
CA ASP A 137 -18.70 15.10 -7.25
C ASP A 137 -19.29 14.47 -8.52
N ALA A 138 -18.49 13.73 -9.28
CA ALA A 138 -18.95 12.98 -10.46
C ALA A 138 -20.04 11.95 -10.11
N LEU A 139 -19.98 11.37 -8.90
CA LEU A 139 -21.01 10.46 -8.37
C LEU A 139 -22.13 11.18 -7.60
N LYS A 140 -22.11 12.52 -7.53
CA LYS A 140 -23.07 13.35 -6.78
C LYS A 140 -23.15 12.96 -5.28
N ILE A 141 -22.01 12.70 -4.66
CA ILE A 141 -21.90 12.34 -3.25
C ILE A 141 -21.41 13.56 -2.45
N PRO A 142 -22.31 14.27 -1.75
CA PRO A 142 -21.94 15.47 -1.00
C PRO A 142 -21.23 15.18 0.30
N LYS A 143 -21.52 14.05 0.96
CA LYS A 143 -20.97 13.69 2.27
C LYS A 143 -20.73 12.20 2.37
N VAL A 144 -19.63 11.82 3.06
CA VAL A 144 -19.13 10.43 3.07
C VAL A 144 -18.47 10.09 4.41
N THR A 145 -18.55 8.83 4.81
CA THR A 145 -17.60 8.24 5.76
C THR A 145 -16.44 7.64 4.97
N LEU A 146 -15.22 8.02 5.31
CA LEU A 146 -14.00 7.50 4.68
C LEU A 146 -13.45 6.33 5.49
N VAL A 147 -13.15 5.23 4.81
CA VAL A 147 -12.53 4.03 5.40
C VAL A 147 -11.25 3.75 4.63
N GLY A 148 -10.10 3.92 5.25
CA GLY A 148 -8.81 3.77 4.58
C GLY A 148 -7.85 2.85 5.31
N VAL A 149 -7.06 2.09 4.54
CA VAL A 149 -5.98 1.25 5.05
C VAL A 149 -4.63 1.73 4.52
N SER A 150 -3.60 1.77 5.39
CA SER A 150 -2.26 2.19 5.00
C SER A 150 -2.29 3.58 4.33
N SER A 151 -1.67 3.76 3.16
CA SER A 151 -1.72 5.02 2.39
C SER A 151 -3.13 5.46 1.98
N GLY A 152 -4.11 4.55 1.90
CA GLY A 152 -5.52 4.91 1.74
C GLY A 152 -6.09 5.63 2.96
N GLY A 153 -5.61 5.29 4.16
CA GLY A 153 -5.91 6.03 5.38
C GLY A 153 -5.28 7.42 5.38
N THR A 154 -4.05 7.55 4.84
CA THR A 154 -3.41 8.86 4.63
C THR A 154 -4.27 9.75 3.74
N LEU A 155 -4.73 9.24 2.60
CA LEU A 155 -5.64 9.98 1.72
C LEU A 155 -6.93 10.35 2.44
N ALA A 156 -7.47 9.46 3.29
CA ALA A 156 -8.70 9.71 4.05
C ALA A 156 -8.55 10.90 5.01
N TYR A 157 -7.49 10.99 5.81
CA TYR A 157 -7.33 12.12 6.72
C TYR A 157 -6.88 13.40 5.99
N TYR A 158 -6.15 13.32 4.88
CA TYR A 158 -5.88 14.49 4.04
C TYR A 158 -7.19 15.07 3.47
N PHE A 159 -8.08 14.22 2.98
CA PHE A 159 -9.40 14.64 2.53
C PHE A 159 -10.21 15.27 3.67
N ALA A 160 -10.23 14.65 4.85
CA ALA A 160 -10.97 15.15 5.99
C ALA A 160 -10.44 16.50 6.52
N ALA A 161 -9.13 16.72 6.45
CA ALA A 161 -8.51 17.99 6.79
C ALA A 161 -8.84 19.12 5.80
N THR A 162 -8.98 18.76 4.50
CA THR A 162 -9.24 19.75 3.43
C THR A 162 -10.72 20.03 3.24
N TYR A 163 -11.58 19.03 3.42
CA TYR A 163 -13.03 19.10 3.17
C TYR A 163 -13.83 18.58 4.39
N PRO A 164 -13.67 19.20 5.59
CA PRO A 164 -14.27 18.69 6.83
C PRO A 164 -15.80 18.60 6.79
N GLU A 165 -16.46 19.50 6.05
CA GLU A 165 -17.93 19.52 5.88
C GLU A 165 -18.45 18.31 5.09
N ARG A 166 -17.60 17.70 4.28
CA ARG A 166 -17.92 16.52 3.46
C ARG A 166 -17.70 15.20 4.18
N VAL A 167 -17.18 15.22 5.42
CA VAL A 167 -16.85 13.99 6.15
C VAL A 167 -17.80 13.79 7.33
N ALA A 168 -18.42 12.62 7.37
CA ALA A 168 -19.28 12.19 8.46
C ALA A 168 -18.48 11.54 9.59
N ALA A 169 -17.53 10.66 9.22
CA ALA A 169 -16.62 9.95 10.12
C ALA A 169 -15.39 9.46 9.35
N LEU A 170 -14.34 9.09 10.07
CA LEU A 170 -13.16 8.41 9.55
C LEU A 170 -13.00 7.03 10.18
N VAL A 171 -12.59 6.06 9.38
CA VAL A 171 -12.05 4.77 9.84
C VAL A 171 -10.65 4.63 9.26
N LEU A 172 -9.64 4.60 10.12
CA LEU A 172 -8.24 4.50 9.75
C LEU A 172 -7.67 3.16 10.20
N SER A 173 -7.10 2.40 9.28
CA SER A 173 -6.52 1.10 9.59
C SER A 173 -5.05 1.07 9.21
N ASN A 174 -4.17 0.75 10.17
CA ASN A 174 -2.73 0.61 9.96
C ASN A 174 -2.16 1.73 9.06
N THR A 175 -2.51 2.96 9.42
CA THR A 175 -2.30 4.18 8.64
C THR A 175 -1.06 4.92 9.14
N PRO A 176 -0.09 5.26 8.27
CA PRO A 176 1.06 6.04 8.68
C PRO A 176 0.66 7.47 9.08
N SER A 177 1.26 7.97 10.16
CA SER A 177 1.12 9.35 10.65
C SER A 177 2.36 10.21 10.44
N ASP A 178 3.49 9.57 10.10
CA ASP A 178 4.78 10.23 9.86
C ASP A 178 5.34 9.85 8.49
N SER A 179 6.41 10.54 8.06
CA SER A 179 7.12 10.19 6.85
C SER A 179 7.68 8.77 6.93
N VAL A 180 7.28 7.91 5.99
CA VAL A 180 7.78 6.54 5.87
C VAL A 180 9.04 6.42 5.00
N THR A 181 9.54 7.53 4.46
CA THR A 181 10.67 7.53 3.50
C THR A 181 11.99 7.03 4.07
N ASN A 182 12.18 7.13 5.38
CA ASN A 182 13.40 6.73 6.08
C ASN A 182 13.21 5.51 6.99
N LEU A 183 12.04 4.87 6.98
CA LEU A 183 11.82 3.67 7.77
C LEU A 183 12.62 2.50 7.18
N LYS A 184 13.54 1.96 7.97
CA LYS A 184 14.13 0.67 7.69
C LYS A 184 13.12 -0.41 8.04
N LEU A 185 12.31 -0.79 7.07
CA LEU A 185 11.34 -1.85 7.28
C LEU A 185 12.04 -3.18 7.59
N PRO A 186 11.52 -3.97 8.52
CA PRO A 186 11.97 -5.34 8.70
C PRO A 186 11.76 -6.13 7.41
N SER A 187 12.48 -7.22 7.24
CA SER A 187 12.35 -8.09 6.09
C SER A 187 12.47 -9.56 6.50
N THR A 188 12.20 -10.45 5.58
CA THR A 188 12.40 -11.89 5.72
C THR A 188 13.33 -12.40 4.64
N PRO A 189 14.07 -13.52 4.87
CA PRO A 189 14.95 -14.07 3.84
C PRO A 189 14.23 -14.33 2.50
N ALA A 190 12.96 -14.77 2.53
CA ALA A 190 12.16 -15.01 1.34
C ALA A 190 11.84 -13.69 0.61
N LEU A 191 11.50 -12.62 1.35
CA LEU A 191 11.24 -11.30 0.77
C LEU A 191 12.52 -10.70 0.19
N ASP A 192 13.65 -10.80 0.89
CA ASP A 192 14.96 -10.32 0.40
C ASP A 192 15.38 -11.00 -0.90
N ALA A 193 15.25 -12.33 -0.96
CA ALA A 193 15.57 -13.11 -2.17
C ALA A 193 14.67 -12.71 -3.34
N SER A 194 13.37 -12.55 -3.11
CA SER A 194 12.41 -12.16 -4.14
C SER A 194 12.59 -10.72 -4.61
N LEU A 195 12.97 -9.80 -3.72
CA LEU A 195 13.35 -8.43 -4.08
C LEU A 195 14.62 -8.39 -4.93
N ALA A 196 15.61 -9.23 -4.64
CA ALA A 196 16.81 -9.36 -5.47
C ALA A 196 16.48 -9.86 -6.88
N ALA A 197 15.60 -10.85 -7.00
CA ALA A 197 15.10 -11.36 -8.27
C ALA A 197 14.31 -10.30 -9.05
N ALA A 198 13.41 -9.56 -8.37
CA ALA A 198 12.65 -8.47 -8.95
C ALA A 198 13.57 -7.34 -9.47
N LYS A 199 14.65 -7.04 -8.74
CA LYS A 199 15.65 -6.05 -9.19
C LYS A 199 16.40 -6.51 -10.44
N ALA A 200 16.72 -7.80 -10.55
CA ALA A 200 17.42 -8.38 -11.69
C ALA A 200 16.55 -8.41 -12.96
N THR A 201 15.26 -8.70 -12.82
CA THR A 201 14.31 -8.83 -13.94
C THR A 201 13.55 -7.55 -14.27
N GLY A 202 13.53 -6.57 -13.37
CA GLY A 202 12.67 -5.39 -13.47
C GLY A 202 11.19 -5.66 -13.20
N ILE A 203 10.83 -6.89 -12.78
CA ILE A 203 9.44 -7.30 -12.52
C ILE A 203 9.35 -8.02 -11.18
N GLU A 204 8.35 -7.64 -10.40
CA GLU A 204 8.01 -8.32 -9.16
C GLU A 204 7.24 -9.61 -9.52
N GLY A 205 7.95 -10.73 -9.48
CA GLY A 205 7.41 -12.06 -9.83
C GLY A 205 6.37 -12.55 -8.80
N ARG A 206 5.72 -13.66 -9.11
CA ARG A 206 4.73 -14.27 -8.21
C ARG A 206 5.31 -14.59 -6.82
N ASP A 207 6.58 -15.02 -6.77
CA ASP A 207 7.26 -15.32 -5.50
C ASP A 207 7.46 -14.08 -4.63
N PHE A 208 7.70 -12.92 -5.25
CA PHE A 208 7.71 -11.64 -4.55
C PHE A 208 6.34 -11.38 -3.89
N TRP A 209 5.25 -11.54 -4.63
CA TRP A 209 3.90 -11.29 -4.09
C TRP A 209 3.52 -12.28 -3.00
N GLN A 210 3.92 -13.56 -3.13
CA GLN A 210 3.76 -14.55 -2.06
C GLN A 210 4.51 -14.13 -0.78
N ALA A 211 5.78 -13.77 -0.90
CA ALA A 211 6.62 -13.39 0.25
C ALA A 211 6.15 -12.04 0.86
N TYR A 212 5.80 -11.07 0.02
CA TYR A 212 5.35 -9.75 0.45
C TYR A 212 4.01 -9.80 1.19
N LEU A 213 3.02 -10.50 0.64
CA LEU A 213 1.72 -10.63 1.30
C LEU A 213 1.82 -11.48 2.57
N ALA A 214 2.60 -12.58 2.55
CA ALA A 214 2.86 -13.37 3.76
C ALA A 214 3.54 -12.53 4.85
N PHE A 215 4.44 -11.62 4.50
CA PHE A 215 5.06 -10.68 5.43
C PHE A 215 4.06 -9.71 6.04
N LEU A 216 3.05 -9.28 5.28
CA LEU A 216 2.04 -8.32 5.75
C LEU A 216 0.93 -8.95 6.61
N TYR A 217 0.70 -10.26 6.52
CA TYR A 217 -0.35 -10.95 7.26
C TYR A 217 0.13 -11.33 8.67
N GLY A 218 -0.70 -11.11 9.67
CA GLY A 218 -0.44 -11.55 11.04
C GLY A 218 -0.59 -13.08 11.20
N ASP A 219 -1.54 -13.66 10.45
CA ASP A 219 -1.71 -15.10 10.32
C ASP A 219 -1.67 -15.50 8.83
N GLN A 220 -0.55 -16.04 8.41
CA GLN A 220 -0.30 -16.43 7.02
C GLN A 220 -1.24 -17.53 6.51
N SER A 221 -1.88 -18.31 7.41
CA SER A 221 -2.84 -19.33 7.00
C SER A 221 -4.10 -18.74 6.34
N ARG A 222 -4.35 -17.43 6.53
CA ARG A 222 -5.45 -16.68 5.91
C ARG A 222 -5.13 -16.19 4.50
N LEU A 223 -3.86 -16.28 4.07
CA LEU A 223 -3.44 -15.86 2.74
C LEU A 223 -3.74 -16.95 1.70
N SER A 224 -4.68 -16.69 0.79
CA SER A 224 -5.02 -17.64 -0.28
C SER A 224 -4.09 -17.50 -1.49
N ALA A 225 -3.87 -18.61 -2.22
CA ALA A 225 -3.15 -18.59 -3.48
C ALA A 225 -3.82 -17.67 -4.51
N ALA A 226 -5.15 -17.61 -4.52
CA ALA A 226 -5.92 -16.71 -5.40
C ALA A 226 -5.63 -15.23 -5.13
N THR A 227 -5.46 -14.85 -3.85
CA THR A 227 -5.05 -13.49 -3.48
C THR A 227 -3.67 -13.17 -4.03
N VAL A 228 -2.71 -14.08 -3.86
CA VAL A 228 -1.35 -13.91 -4.40
C VAL A 228 -1.36 -13.75 -5.92
N ASP A 229 -2.09 -14.61 -6.62
CA ASP A 229 -2.19 -14.57 -8.09
C ASP A 229 -2.83 -13.27 -8.58
N TYR A 230 -3.87 -12.79 -7.89
CA TYR A 230 -4.51 -11.52 -8.22
C TYR A 230 -3.56 -10.34 -8.04
N TYR A 231 -2.85 -10.26 -6.90
CA TYR A 231 -1.86 -9.20 -6.66
C TYR A 231 -0.71 -9.23 -7.65
N TYR A 232 -0.18 -10.41 -7.95
CA TYR A 232 0.83 -10.58 -8.97
C TYR A 232 0.35 -10.03 -10.33
N ARG A 233 -0.81 -10.50 -10.81
CA ARG A 233 -1.33 -10.10 -12.13
C ARG A 233 -1.70 -8.62 -12.20
N SER A 234 -2.36 -8.08 -11.19
CA SER A 234 -2.75 -6.67 -11.16
C SER A 234 -1.55 -5.70 -11.13
N ASN A 235 -0.40 -6.15 -10.63
CA ASN A 235 0.83 -5.38 -10.58
C ASN A 235 1.79 -5.64 -11.75
N LEU A 236 1.42 -6.47 -12.74
CA LEU A 236 2.13 -6.55 -14.03
C LEU A 236 1.91 -5.31 -14.91
N ARG A 237 1.19 -4.33 -14.42
CA ARG A 237 0.89 -3.09 -15.14
C ARG A 237 2.15 -2.37 -15.60
N VAL A 238 2.13 -1.87 -16.84
CA VAL A 238 3.14 -0.92 -17.34
C VAL A 238 3.16 0.32 -16.44
N ALA A 239 4.36 0.74 -16.02
CA ALA A 239 4.52 1.91 -15.18
C ALA A 239 4.08 3.18 -15.92
N GLU A 240 3.39 4.07 -15.21
CA GLU A 240 3.04 5.39 -15.73
C GLU A 240 4.28 6.27 -15.85
N PRO A 241 4.47 6.97 -16.98
CA PRO A 241 5.68 7.75 -17.22
C PRO A 241 5.82 8.96 -16.28
N ASN A 242 4.72 9.56 -15.89
CA ASN A 242 4.65 10.78 -15.09
C ASN A 242 4.87 10.59 -13.59
N LYS A 243 5.06 9.35 -13.11
CA LYS A 243 5.25 9.01 -11.69
C LYS A 243 4.14 9.52 -10.76
N PHE A 244 2.98 9.85 -11.29
CA PHE A 244 1.83 10.25 -10.48
C PHE A 244 1.47 9.13 -9.49
N LYS A 245 1.33 9.48 -8.20
CA LYS A 245 1.00 8.54 -7.12
C LYS A 245 0.03 9.20 -6.15
N LEU A 246 -1.23 8.84 -6.24
CA LEU A 246 -2.28 9.38 -5.38
C LEU A 246 -2.02 9.13 -3.88
N HIS A 247 -1.24 8.10 -3.54
CA HIS A 247 -0.97 7.68 -2.17
C HIS A 247 0.39 8.11 -1.62
N ALA A 248 1.18 8.92 -2.35
CA ALA A 248 2.51 9.33 -1.91
C ALA A 248 2.48 10.61 -1.05
N LEU A 249 1.57 10.66 -0.06
CA LEU A 249 1.29 11.88 0.72
C LEU A 249 2.13 12.04 1.97
N THR A 250 2.71 10.97 2.51
CA THR A 250 3.48 11.02 3.76
C THR A 250 4.95 11.37 3.59
N ALA A 251 5.36 11.88 2.43
CA ALA A 251 6.75 12.27 2.18
C ALA A 251 7.19 13.51 2.98
N ASP A 252 6.25 14.38 3.33
CA ASP A 252 6.47 15.57 4.15
C ASP A 252 5.77 15.42 5.51
N GLY A 253 6.57 15.14 6.55
CA GLY A 253 6.08 14.94 7.91
C GLY A 253 5.41 16.18 8.49
N GLN A 254 5.86 17.40 8.19
CA GLN A 254 5.22 18.64 8.68
C GLN A 254 3.81 18.81 8.13
N THR A 255 3.63 18.63 6.82
CA THR A 255 2.31 18.69 6.18
C THR A 255 1.40 17.60 6.71
N THR A 256 1.90 16.39 6.88
CA THR A 256 1.16 15.26 7.43
C THR A 256 0.64 15.56 8.83
N MET A 257 1.48 16.08 9.71
CA MET A 257 1.11 16.48 11.08
C MET A 257 0.06 17.60 11.09
N ALA A 258 0.25 18.64 10.29
CA ALA A 258 -0.71 19.73 10.18
C ALA A 258 -2.10 19.24 9.71
N ARG A 259 -2.14 18.26 8.78
CA ARG A 259 -3.39 17.65 8.32
C ARG A 259 -4.06 16.83 9.42
N LEU A 260 -3.31 16.01 10.16
CA LEU A 260 -3.87 15.23 11.27
C LEU A 260 -4.48 16.12 12.36
N HIS A 261 -3.78 17.19 12.78
CA HIS A 261 -4.29 18.18 13.73
C HIS A 261 -5.54 18.94 13.24
N SER A 262 -5.81 18.94 11.94
CA SER A 262 -6.97 19.62 11.33
C SER A 262 -8.22 18.74 11.23
N VAL A 263 -8.12 17.43 11.50
CA VAL A 263 -9.27 16.49 11.42
C VAL A 263 -10.29 16.83 12.52
N LYS A 264 -11.55 17.06 12.13
CA LYS A 264 -12.66 17.38 13.04
C LYS A 264 -13.65 16.25 13.24
N ALA A 265 -13.78 15.37 12.23
CA ALA A 265 -14.72 14.27 12.24
C ALA A 265 -14.40 13.26 13.35
N PRO A 266 -15.39 12.48 13.85
CA PRO A 266 -15.13 11.36 14.73
C PRO A 266 -14.33 10.26 13.99
N VAL A 267 -13.37 9.65 14.72
CA VAL A 267 -12.39 8.71 14.15
C VAL A 267 -12.45 7.36 14.86
N LEU A 268 -12.58 6.29 14.09
CA LEU A 268 -12.28 4.93 14.53
C LEU A 268 -10.91 4.52 13.98
N ILE A 269 -10.03 4.04 14.84
CA ILE A 269 -8.75 3.46 14.47
C ILE A 269 -8.82 1.96 14.70
N LEU A 270 -8.70 1.15 13.62
CA LEU A 270 -8.63 -0.30 13.66
C LEU A 270 -7.20 -0.75 13.35
N TRP A 271 -6.55 -1.42 14.31
CA TRP A 271 -5.12 -1.71 14.16
C TRP A 271 -4.80 -3.19 14.27
N GLY A 272 -4.19 -3.75 13.23
CA GLY A 272 -3.56 -5.07 13.30
C GLY A 272 -2.30 -4.98 14.15
N MET A 273 -2.29 -5.69 15.28
CA MET A 273 -1.23 -5.57 16.29
C MET A 273 0.05 -6.36 15.92
N HIS A 274 -0.03 -7.25 14.93
CA HIS A 274 1.11 -7.96 14.32
C HIS A 274 1.60 -7.31 13.03
N ASP A 275 1.27 -6.03 12.81
CA ASP A 275 1.74 -5.29 11.64
C ASP A 275 3.26 -5.10 11.69
N PRO A 276 4.02 -5.63 10.71
CA PRO A 276 5.46 -5.48 10.65
C PRO A 276 5.89 -4.13 10.05
N VAL A 277 4.97 -3.40 9.41
CA VAL A 277 5.22 -2.12 8.72
C VAL A 277 4.87 -0.94 9.60
N MET A 278 3.62 -0.95 10.12
CA MET A 278 3.09 0.08 11.03
C MET A 278 2.86 -0.57 12.39
N THR A 279 3.85 -0.49 13.27
CA THR A 279 3.77 -1.13 14.59
C THR A 279 2.66 -0.49 15.47
N PRO A 280 2.24 -1.15 16.55
CA PRO A 280 1.27 -0.56 17.48
C PRO A 280 1.70 0.78 18.07
N THR A 281 3.01 1.10 18.02
CA THR A 281 3.53 2.40 18.46
C THR A 281 3.07 3.53 17.53
N GLU A 282 3.14 3.31 16.21
CA GLU A 282 2.63 4.26 15.22
C GLU A 282 1.11 4.45 15.35
N GLY A 283 0.37 3.38 15.65
CA GLY A 283 -1.08 3.49 15.92
C GLY A 283 -1.40 4.38 17.13
N ARG A 284 -0.62 4.29 18.19
CA ARG A 284 -0.76 5.19 19.35
C ARG A 284 -0.34 6.62 19.03
N ALA A 285 0.71 6.81 18.23
CA ALA A 285 1.12 8.13 17.77
C ALA A 285 0.02 8.78 16.93
N LEU A 286 -0.61 8.03 16.01
CA LEU A 286 -1.75 8.51 15.22
C LEU A 286 -2.89 9.01 16.10
N VAL A 287 -3.22 8.31 17.21
CA VAL A 287 -4.21 8.80 18.20
C VAL A 287 -3.82 10.15 18.77
N ALA A 288 -2.55 10.32 19.15
CA ALA A 288 -2.06 11.56 19.76
C ALA A 288 -2.08 12.76 18.80
N HIS A 289 -1.97 12.50 17.49
CA HIS A 289 -1.99 13.56 16.46
C HIS A 289 -3.40 14.01 16.03
N LEU A 290 -4.43 13.27 16.41
CA LEU A 290 -5.83 13.59 16.09
C LEU A 290 -6.52 14.43 17.16
N ASP A 291 -5.80 15.38 17.75
CA ASP A 291 -6.21 16.17 18.92
C ASP A 291 -7.43 17.09 18.70
N SER A 292 -7.76 17.38 17.44
CA SER A 292 -8.94 18.15 17.05
C SER A 292 -10.16 17.30 16.69
N ALA A 293 -10.03 15.97 16.63
CA ALA A 293 -11.13 15.07 16.31
C ALA A 293 -12.22 15.12 17.40
N SER A 294 -13.49 15.10 16.98
CA SER A 294 -14.62 15.20 17.92
C SER A 294 -14.75 13.98 18.85
N ALA A 295 -14.27 12.82 18.41
CA ALA A 295 -14.16 11.59 19.19
C ALA A 295 -13.12 10.67 18.56
N ILE A 296 -12.42 9.88 19.37
CA ILE A 296 -11.47 8.87 18.90
C ILE A 296 -11.76 7.56 19.62
N SER A 297 -11.86 6.48 18.84
CA SER A 297 -11.89 5.10 19.33
C SER A 297 -10.73 4.32 18.72
N PHE A 298 -10.01 3.55 19.53
CA PHE A 298 -8.91 2.68 19.09
C PHE A 298 -9.21 1.23 19.43
N VAL A 299 -9.16 0.35 18.44
CA VAL A 299 -9.36 -1.09 18.62
C VAL A 299 -8.18 -1.85 18.00
N GLY A 300 -7.43 -2.56 18.84
CA GLY A 300 -6.36 -3.45 18.41
C GLY A 300 -6.87 -4.85 18.12
N MET A 301 -6.39 -5.45 17.04
CA MET A 301 -6.64 -6.85 16.64
C MET A 301 -5.36 -7.65 16.84
N PRO A 302 -5.22 -8.45 17.93
CA PRO A 302 -3.94 -9.03 18.36
C PRO A 302 -3.29 -9.98 17.35
N ASP A 303 -4.09 -10.67 16.54
CA ASP A 303 -3.71 -11.73 15.62
C ASP A 303 -3.69 -11.30 14.15
N VAL A 304 -3.70 -9.99 13.87
CA VAL A 304 -3.87 -9.41 12.52
C VAL A 304 -2.68 -8.55 12.16
N GLY A 305 -2.28 -8.59 10.89
CA GLY A 305 -1.16 -7.83 10.35
C GLY A 305 -1.56 -6.49 9.74
N HIS A 306 -0.86 -6.10 8.65
CA HIS A 306 -0.96 -4.78 8.04
C HIS A 306 -2.27 -4.53 7.25
N TYR A 307 -2.96 -5.60 6.83
CA TYR A 307 -4.14 -5.48 5.97
C TYR A 307 -5.40 -6.12 6.60
N PRO A 308 -5.88 -5.59 7.75
CA PRO A 308 -7.07 -6.14 8.43
C PRO A 308 -8.29 -6.34 7.52
N PRO A 309 -8.62 -5.43 6.58
CA PRO A 309 -9.78 -5.62 5.70
C PRO A 309 -9.67 -6.82 4.75
N MET A 310 -8.45 -7.29 4.46
CA MET A 310 -8.22 -8.49 3.65
C MET A 310 -8.09 -9.74 4.51
N GLU A 311 -7.41 -9.61 5.64
CA GLU A 311 -7.08 -10.74 6.50
C GLU A 311 -8.28 -11.22 7.32
N VAL A 312 -9.11 -10.30 7.81
CA VAL A 312 -10.29 -10.58 8.66
C VAL A 312 -11.49 -9.71 8.27
N PRO A 313 -11.97 -9.78 7.01
CA PRO A 313 -12.96 -8.85 6.47
C PRO A 313 -14.26 -8.80 7.26
N HIS A 314 -14.78 -9.96 7.70
CA HIS A 314 -15.98 -10.02 8.50
C HIS A 314 -15.83 -9.30 9.85
N ARG A 315 -14.76 -9.59 10.58
CA ARG A 315 -14.47 -8.93 11.87
C ARG A 315 -14.25 -7.42 11.70
N PHE A 316 -13.55 -7.01 10.64
CA PHE A 316 -13.35 -5.61 10.30
C PHE A 316 -14.69 -4.91 10.05
N ALA A 317 -15.55 -5.49 9.22
CA ALA A 317 -16.86 -4.93 8.87
C ALA A 317 -17.76 -4.78 10.10
N LEU A 318 -17.82 -5.79 10.98
CA LEU A 318 -18.57 -5.72 12.23
C LEU A 318 -18.14 -4.55 13.12
N MET A 319 -16.82 -4.32 13.26
CA MET A 319 -16.30 -3.21 14.06
C MET A 319 -16.65 -1.85 13.45
N VAL A 320 -16.56 -1.73 12.13
CA VAL A 320 -16.97 -0.52 11.40
C VAL A 320 -18.46 -0.25 11.59
N ASP A 321 -19.30 -1.26 11.38
CA ASP A 321 -20.75 -1.10 11.52
C ASP A 321 -21.14 -0.73 12.96
N ALA A 322 -20.63 -1.44 13.96
CA ALA A 322 -20.90 -1.16 15.38
C ALA A 322 -20.51 0.28 15.75
N TYR A 323 -19.33 0.74 15.32
CA TYR A 323 -18.91 2.12 15.57
C TYR A 323 -19.82 3.13 14.90
N LEU A 324 -20.12 2.95 13.62
CA LEU A 324 -20.98 3.89 12.89
C LEU A 324 -22.42 3.92 13.40
N GLN A 325 -22.94 2.80 13.93
CA GLN A 325 -24.22 2.77 14.63
C GLN A 325 -24.18 3.57 15.94
N ALA A 326 -23.08 3.44 16.71
CA ALA A 326 -22.92 4.09 18.02
C ALA A 326 -22.78 5.62 17.92
N ILE A 327 -22.23 6.15 16.81
CA ILE A 327 -22.06 7.61 16.62
C ILE A 327 -23.20 8.27 15.83
N ARG A 328 -24.21 7.52 15.42
CA ARG A 328 -25.43 8.10 14.80
C ARG A 328 -26.14 8.97 15.82
N PRO A 329 -26.55 10.21 15.43
CA PRO A 329 -27.35 11.06 16.29
C PRO A 329 -28.73 10.51 16.57
#